data_e9c01e511654823fe8c1c7ddef481899
#
_entry.id   e9c01e511654823fe8c1c7ddef481899
#
_cell.length_a   1.000
_cell.length_b   1.000
_cell.length_c   1.000
_cell.angle_alpha   90.00
_cell.angle_beta   90.00
_cell.angle_gamma   90.00
#
_symmetry.space_group_name_H-M   'P 1'
#
loop_
_entity.id
_entity.type
_entity.pdbx_description
1 polymer ?
#
loop_
_entity_poly.entity_id
_entity_poly.type
_entity_poly.pdbx_seq_one_letter_code
_entity_poly.pdbx_strand_id
1 'polypeptide(L)'
;MKKALIVGGSNGIGLAIALQLSDYDSVCIIDKVPPSMSLPTHISFESFDLTSPDYGIFDHHQDVSLLMITAGFGQLAHFQDVSEQHIIDSFQVNTVAAIRIVKHFYKRLLGPDDFFCGIMVSIAGFMSSPLFAVYGATKAALKVFIESINVELEMSGSPNRILNVSPGSIKGTNFNGGGNNLNLTTELAKQIIGHLKTKNDLFIPQYEEVYREVLQRYHNDFRAEGKHSYEYKLKSGRMK
;
A
#
# COMPACT_ATOMS: atom_id res chain seq x y z
N MET A 1 21.67 7.87 -12.44
CA MET A 1 21.30 8.09 -11.01
C MET A 1 20.04 7.29 -10.69
N LYS A 2 20.08 6.47 -9.66
CA LYS A 2 18.92 5.72 -9.19
C LYS A 2 18.10 6.60 -8.22
N LYS A 3 16.87 6.92 -8.57
CA LYS A 3 15.97 7.72 -7.75
C LYS A 3 14.73 6.93 -7.38
N ALA A 4 14.22 7.11 -6.16
CA ALA A 4 13.00 6.47 -5.67
C ALA A 4 12.02 7.50 -5.11
N LEU A 5 10.73 7.20 -5.27
CA LEU A 5 9.62 7.96 -4.71
C LEU A 5 8.77 7.07 -3.82
N ILE A 6 8.59 7.46 -2.56
CA ILE A 6 7.78 6.74 -1.58
C ILE A 6 6.62 7.62 -1.14
N VAL A 7 5.41 7.28 -1.56
CA VAL A 7 4.20 8.01 -1.17
C VAL A 7 3.58 7.35 0.07
N GLY A 8 3.42 8.11 1.14
CA GLY A 8 3.06 7.58 2.47
C GLY A 8 4.28 7.09 3.26
N GLY A 9 5.44 7.70 3.02
CA GLY A 9 6.73 7.25 3.55
C GLY A 9 7.16 7.83 4.90
N SER A 10 6.32 8.61 5.58
CA SER A 10 6.72 9.27 6.83
C SER A 10 6.71 8.38 8.06
N ASN A 11 6.10 7.21 7.98
CA ASN A 11 6.06 6.24 9.09
C ASN A 11 5.85 4.80 8.59
N GLY A 12 5.87 3.84 9.53
CA GLY A 12 5.53 2.44 9.29
C GLY A 12 6.35 1.79 8.18
N ILE A 13 5.65 1.04 7.31
CA ILE A 13 6.28 0.26 6.22
C ILE A 13 6.92 1.17 5.17
N GLY A 14 6.28 2.30 4.84
CA GLY A 14 6.81 3.25 3.86
C GLY A 14 8.15 3.84 4.29
N LEU A 15 8.27 4.26 5.54
CA LEU A 15 9.53 4.75 6.10
C LEU A 15 10.59 3.64 6.17
N ALA A 16 10.18 2.43 6.56
CA ALA A 16 11.10 1.29 6.57
C ALA A 16 11.63 0.98 5.17
N ILE A 17 10.81 1.06 4.12
CA ILE A 17 11.25 0.92 2.72
C ILE A 17 12.22 2.03 2.35
N ALA A 18 11.89 3.31 2.61
CA ALA A 18 12.76 4.43 2.29
C ALA A 18 14.17 4.27 2.90
N LEU A 19 14.24 3.84 4.16
CA LEU A 19 15.51 3.62 4.88
C LEU A 19 16.31 2.41 4.37
N GLN A 20 15.70 1.44 3.68
CA GLN A 20 16.38 0.29 3.08
C GLN A 20 16.92 0.57 1.67
N LEU A 21 16.59 1.71 1.05
CA LEU A 21 17.04 2.09 -0.30
C LEU A 21 18.37 2.83 -0.28
N SER A 22 19.34 2.34 0.50
CA SER A 22 20.67 2.96 0.66
C SER A 22 21.55 2.89 -0.61
N ASP A 23 21.16 2.04 -1.59
CA ASP A 23 21.79 1.92 -2.91
C ASP A 23 21.19 2.89 -3.96
N TYR A 24 20.26 3.76 -3.53
CA TYR A 24 19.70 4.83 -4.35
C TYR A 24 20.41 6.15 -4.10
N ASP A 25 20.68 6.90 -5.18
CA ASP A 25 21.32 8.21 -5.10
C ASP A 25 20.44 9.24 -4.40
N SER A 26 19.11 9.12 -4.57
CA SER A 26 18.13 9.92 -3.85
C SER A 26 16.82 9.18 -3.67
N VAL A 27 16.18 9.38 -2.52
CA VAL A 27 14.85 8.90 -2.17
C VAL A 27 14.01 10.11 -1.76
N CYS A 28 12.87 10.33 -2.40
CA CYS A 28 11.91 11.34 -1.97
C CYS A 28 10.74 10.68 -1.26
N ILE A 29 10.40 11.16 -0.07
CA ILE A 29 9.19 10.80 0.65
C ILE A 29 8.15 11.88 0.40
N ILE A 30 6.98 11.49 -0.12
CA ILE A 30 5.80 12.35 -0.19
C ILE A 30 4.78 11.87 0.84
N ASP A 31 4.40 12.76 1.75
CA ASP A 31 3.38 12.46 2.77
C ASP A 31 2.75 13.78 3.27
N LYS A 32 1.63 13.69 3.99
CA LYS A 32 0.94 14.85 4.57
C LYS A 32 1.73 15.47 5.73
N VAL A 33 2.44 14.65 6.50
CA VAL A 33 3.24 15.05 7.66
C VAL A 33 4.66 14.54 7.54
N PRO A 34 5.68 15.30 8.02
CA PRO A 34 7.06 14.86 7.95
C PRO A 34 7.32 13.65 8.86
N PRO A 35 8.37 12.85 8.57
CA PRO A 35 8.85 11.83 9.49
C PRO A 35 9.25 12.43 10.85
N SER A 36 8.98 11.70 11.93
CA SER A 36 9.30 12.13 13.31
C SER A 36 10.78 11.94 13.68
N MET A 37 11.61 11.49 12.74
CA MET A 37 13.03 11.25 12.94
C MET A 37 13.88 12.00 11.91
N SER A 38 15.17 12.22 12.21
CA SER A 38 16.12 12.74 11.24
C SER A 38 16.35 11.72 10.13
N LEU A 39 16.25 12.18 8.88
CA LEU A 39 16.47 11.35 7.69
C LEU A 39 17.95 11.31 7.29
N PRO A 40 18.45 10.21 6.71
CA PRO A 40 19.72 10.18 6.01
C PRO A 40 19.78 11.24 4.90
N THR A 41 20.97 11.72 4.58
CA THR A 41 21.18 12.85 3.64
C THR A 41 20.67 12.62 2.23
N HIS A 42 20.56 11.37 1.79
CA HIS A 42 20.01 11.00 0.46
C HIS A 42 18.48 10.89 0.46
N ILE A 43 17.82 11.04 1.62
CA ILE A 43 16.35 10.99 1.73
C ILE A 43 15.81 12.38 1.98
N SER A 44 14.95 12.86 1.10
CA SER A 44 14.22 14.13 1.22
C SER A 44 12.74 13.90 1.54
N PHE A 45 12.07 14.97 1.97
CA PHE A 45 10.65 14.97 2.26
C PHE A 45 9.96 16.13 1.54
N GLU A 46 8.82 15.84 0.92
CA GLU A 46 7.91 16.82 0.34
C GLU A 46 6.51 16.62 0.92
N SER A 47 5.89 17.73 1.38
CA SER A 47 4.55 17.69 1.96
C SER A 47 3.49 17.68 0.87
N PHE A 48 2.57 16.70 0.92
CA PHE A 48 1.44 16.63 0.01
C PHE A 48 0.24 15.91 0.64
N ASP A 49 -0.95 16.51 0.49
CA ASP A 49 -2.21 15.90 0.90
C ASP A 49 -2.87 15.19 -0.29
N LEU A 50 -3.07 13.88 -0.19
CA LEU A 50 -3.68 13.06 -1.23
C LEU A 50 -5.17 13.38 -1.48
N THR A 51 -5.79 14.25 -0.68
CA THR A 51 -7.13 14.78 -0.97
C THR A 51 -7.10 15.99 -1.90
N SER A 52 -5.91 16.51 -2.23
CA SER A 52 -5.74 17.64 -3.14
C SER A 52 -6.35 17.35 -4.53
N PRO A 53 -6.98 18.35 -5.17
CA PRO A 53 -7.41 18.22 -6.56
C PRO A 53 -6.25 18.23 -7.56
N ASP A 54 -5.14 18.89 -7.24
CA ASP A 54 -3.95 19.00 -8.10
C ASP A 54 -2.87 18.00 -7.70
N TYR A 55 -2.39 17.23 -8.67
CA TYR A 55 -1.33 16.21 -8.53
C TYR A 55 -0.07 16.57 -9.32
N GLY A 56 0.09 17.82 -9.76
CA GLY A 56 1.26 18.29 -10.52
C GLY A 56 2.61 18.05 -9.83
N ILE A 57 2.62 17.88 -8.50
CA ILE A 57 3.83 17.50 -7.75
C ILE A 57 4.50 16.24 -8.33
N PHE A 58 3.74 15.27 -8.83
CA PHE A 58 4.27 14.02 -9.40
C PHE A 58 4.94 14.21 -10.76
N ASP A 59 4.69 15.30 -11.46
CA ASP A 59 5.35 15.61 -12.73
C ASP A 59 6.83 15.95 -12.55
N HIS A 60 7.23 16.39 -11.36
CA HIS A 60 8.63 16.68 -11.00
C HIS A 60 9.46 15.42 -10.70
N HIS A 61 8.83 14.26 -10.58
CA HIS A 61 9.47 13.00 -10.21
C HIS A 61 9.50 11.97 -11.35
N GLN A 62 9.38 12.40 -12.62
CA GLN A 62 9.28 11.46 -13.74
C GLN A 62 10.57 10.68 -14.02
N ASP A 63 11.69 11.06 -13.43
CA ASP A 63 13.00 10.42 -13.57
C ASP A 63 13.29 9.33 -12.51
N VAL A 64 12.33 9.04 -11.59
CA VAL A 64 12.50 7.97 -10.62
C VAL A 64 12.47 6.58 -11.29
N SER A 65 13.24 5.65 -10.77
CA SER A 65 13.26 4.25 -11.20
C SER A 65 12.45 3.32 -10.28
N LEU A 66 12.04 3.83 -9.10
CA LEU A 66 11.19 3.11 -8.16
C LEU A 66 10.09 4.03 -7.62
N LEU A 67 8.86 3.55 -7.67
CA LEU A 67 7.68 4.16 -7.05
C LEU A 67 7.04 3.17 -6.09
N MET A 68 6.89 3.55 -4.82
CA MET A 68 6.13 2.78 -3.85
C MET A 68 5.03 3.62 -3.21
N ILE A 69 3.78 3.18 -3.32
CA ILE A 69 2.61 3.85 -2.74
C ILE A 69 2.18 3.05 -1.51
N THR A 70 2.44 3.58 -0.32
CA THR A 70 2.08 2.96 0.96
C THR A 70 1.02 3.73 1.72
N ALA A 71 0.66 4.91 1.23
CA ALA A 71 -0.36 5.75 1.85
C ALA A 71 -1.70 5.05 1.96
N GLY A 72 -2.35 5.23 3.08
CA GLY A 72 -3.67 4.69 3.34
C GLY A 72 -4.00 4.66 4.82
N PHE A 73 -5.28 4.66 5.12
CA PHE A 73 -5.79 4.57 6.47
C PHE A 73 -7.04 3.71 6.53
N GLY A 74 -7.40 3.30 7.74
CA GLY A 74 -8.63 2.57 7.99
C GLY A 74 -9.07 2.69 9.44
N GLN A 75 -10.36 2.46 9.69
CA GLN A 75 -10.96 2.52 11.00
C GLN A 75 -11.80 1.26 11.22
N LEU A 76 -11.57 0.60 12.36
CA LEU A 76 -12.44 -0.48 12.84
C LEU A 76 -13.65 0.14 13.54
N ALA A 77 -14.83 -0.02 12.93
CA ALA A 77 -16.10 0.49 13.46
C ALA A 77 -17.28 -0.35 12.97
N HIS A 78 -18.40 -0.32 13.68
CA HIS A 78 -19.66 -0.78 13.11
C HIS A 78 -20.05 0.13 11.95
N PHE A 79 -20.60 -0.41 10.88
CA PHE A 79 -20.93 0.38 9.68
C PHE A 79 -21.92 1.52 9.98
N GLN A 80 -22.85 1.31 10.90
CA GLN A 80 -23.78 2.35 11.36
C GLN A 80 -23.10 3.58 11.98
N ASP A 81 -21.86 3.43 12.48
CA ASP A 81 -21.10 4.49 13.15
C ASP A 81 -20.10 5.16 12.20
N VAL A 82 -20.01 4.68 10.95
CA VAL A 82 -19.13 5.25 9.93
C VAL A 82 -19.80 6.45 9.27
N SER A 83 -19.18 7.63 9.32
CA SER A 83 -19.69 8.82 8.65
C SER A 83 -19.53 8.76 7.13
N GLU A 84 -20.41 9.43 6.37
CA GLU A 84 -20.29 9.58 4.92
C GLU A 84 -18.93 10.20 4.53
N GLN A 85 -18.47 11.19 5.25
CA GLN A 85 -17.16 11.82 4.99
C GLN A 85 -16.03 10.82 5.13
N HIS A 86 -16.05 9.93 6.15
CA HIS A 86 -15.06 8.88 6.30
C HIS A 86 -15.06 7.90 5.12
N ILE A 87 -16.23 7.60 4.56
CA ILE A 87 -16.33 6.75 3.35
C ILE A 87 -15.65 7.46 2.17
N ILE A 88 -16.00 8.73 1.92
CA ILE A 88 -15.43 9.53 0.83
C ILE A 88 -13.90 9.63 0.97
N ASP A 89 -13.40 10.03 2.13
CA ASP A 89 -11.98 10.20 2.38
C ASP A 89 -11.21 8.87 2.24
N SER A 90 -11.81 7.76 2.69
CA SER A 90 -11.22 6.43 2.54
C SER A 90 -11.02 6.05 1.08
N PHE A 91 -12.01 6.26 0.22
CA PHE A 91 -11.87 5.99 -1.22
C PHE A 91 -10.90 6.99 -1.87
N GLN A 92 -10.99 8.27 -1.51
CA GLN A 92 -10.11 9.30 -2.06
C GLN A 92 -8.63 8.98 -1.79
N VAL A 93 -8.26 8.68 -0.56
CA VAL A 93 -6.87 8.45 -0.16
C VAL A 93 -6.41 7.03 -0.54
N ASN A 94 -7.20 5.99 -0.18
CA ASN A 94 -6.74 4.61 -0.34
C ASN A 94 -6.81 4.10 -1.79
N THR A 95 -7.67 4.69 -2.63
CA THR A 95 -7.96 4.15 -3.98
C THR A 95 -7.69 5.20 -5.06
N VAL A 96 -8.44 6.30 -5.07
CA VAL A 96 -8.39 7.31 -6.14
C VAL A 96 -7.01 7.91 -6.25
N ALA A 97 -6.38 8.27 -5.12
CA ALA A 97 -5.04 8.82 -5.10
C ALA A 97 -4.01 7.87 -5.73
N ALA A 98 -4.02 6.59 -5.35
CA ALA A 98 -3.10 5.60 -5.91
C ALA A 98 -3.30 5.45 -7.43
N ILE A 99 -4.54 5.38 -7.91
CA ILE A 99 -4.87 5.31 -9.34
C ILE A 99 -4.36 6.56 -10.08
N ARG A 100 -4.57 7.76 -9.53
CA ARG A 100 -4.09 9.01 -10.10
C ARG A 100 -2.57 9.06 -10.18
N ILE A 101 -1.87 8.63 -9.13
CA ILE A 101 -0.41 8.56 -9.13
C ILE A 101 0.08 7.59 -10.21
N VAL A 102 -0.47 6.38 -10.30
CA VAL A 102 -0.13 5.43 -11.37
C VAL A 102 -0.34 6.07 -12.75
N LYS A 103 -1.40 6.87 -12.94
CA LYS A 103 -1.65 7.57 -14.21
C LYS A 103 -0.54 8.55 -14.58
N HIS A 104 0.04 9.29 -13.61
CA HIS A 104 1.20 10.16 -13.83
C HIS A 104 2.44 9.39 -14.27
N PHE A 105 2.64 8.17 -13.77
CA PHE A 105 3.79 7.31 -14.12
C PHE A 105 3.48 6.25 -15.19
N TYR A 106 2.31 6.28 -15.81
CA TYR A 106 1.89 5.22 -16.74
C TYR A 106 2.80 5.11 -17.97
N LYS A 107 3.32 6.24 -18.46
CA LYS A 107 4.33 6.23 -19.55
C LYS A 107 5.62 5.51 -19.15
N ARG A 108 6.03 5.60 -17.90
CA ARG A 108 7.18 4.87 -17.35
C ARG A 108 6.89 3.37 -17.29
N LEU A 109 5.68 2.99 -16.87
CA LEU A 109 5.23 1.59 -16.85
C LEU A 109 5.19 0.98 -18.26
N LEU A 110 4.78 1.74 -19.28
CA LEU A 110 4.76 1.28 -20.67
C LEU A 110 6.16 1.26 -21.34
N GLY A 111 7.12 2.01 -20.78
CA GLY A 111 8.46 2.13 -21.34
C GLY A 111 9.26 0.83 -21.28
N PRO A 112 10.33 0.71 -22.10
CA PRO A 112 11.20 -0.46 -22.11
C PRO A 112 12.18 -0.51 -20.93
N ASP A 113 12.41 0.64 -20.28
CA ASP A 113 13.34 0.74 -19.15
C ASP A 113 12.75 0.13 -17.88
N ASP A 114 13.61 -0.38 -17.01
CA ASP A 114 13.19 -0.88 -15.72
C ASP A 114 12.55 0.21 -14.86
N PHE A 115 11.30 -0.01 -14.51
CA PHE A 115 10.54 0.82 -13.59
C PHE A 115 9.85 -0.07 -12.54
N PHE A 116 10.28 0.06 -11.29
CA PHE A 116 9.78 -0.74 -10.19
C PHE A 116 8.61 -0.01 -9.51
N CYS A 117 7.41 -0.53 -9.65
CA CYS A 117 6.20 0.07 -9.09
C CYS A 117 5.51 -0.88 -8.11
N GLY A 118 5.14 -0.38 -6.93
CA GLY A 118 4.40 -1.17 -5.94
C GLY A 118 3.33 -0.36 -5.24
N ILE A 119 2.24 -1.02 -4.87
CA ILE A 119 1.12 -0.43 -4.15
C ILE A 119 0.79 -1.29 -2.93
N MET A 120 0.68 -0.64 -1.76
CA MET A 120 0.21 -1.28 -0.53
C MET A 120 -1.31 -1.46 -0.59
N VAL A 121 -1.71 -2.70 -0.81
CA VAL A 121 -3.11 -3.11 -0.75
C VAL A 121 -3.42 -3.65 0.65
N SER A 122 -3.92 -4.83 0.77
CA SER A 122 -4.15 -5.58 2.03
C SER A 122 -4.83 -6.90 1.73
N ILE A 123 -4.66 -7.90 2.59
CA ILE A 123 -5.47 -9.12 2.57
C ILE A 123 -6.98 -8.82 2.68
N ALA A 124 -7.36 -7.69 3.28
CA ALA A 124 -8.74 -7.22 3.34
C ALA A 124 -9.35 -6.89 1.96
N GLY A 125 -8.55 -6.77 0.91
CA GLY A 125 -9.01 -6.65 -0.47
C GLY A 125 -9.32 -7.98 -1.16
N PHE A 126 -9.02 -9.11 -0.52
CA PHE A 126 -9.24 -10.47 -1.05
C PHE A 126 -10.40 -11.20 -0.40
N MET A 127 -10.93 -10.67 0.70
CA MET A 127 -11.97 -11.32 1.49
C MET A 127 -12.85 -10.30 2.20
N SER A 128 -14.04 -10.75 2.65
CA SER A 128 -14.89 -9.90 3.49
C SER A 128 -14.18 -9.53 4.80
N SER A 129 -14.34 -8.28 5.20
CA SER A 129 -13.68 -7.75 6.39
C SER A 129 -14.69 -7.03 7.30
N PRO A 130 -15.55 -7.76 8.05
CA PRO A 130 -16.52 -7.16 8.96
C PRO A 130 -15.84 -6.18 9.93
N LEU A 131 -16.54 -5.12 10.34
CA LEU A 131 -16.03 -3.98 11.12
C LEU A 131 -14.97 -3.14 10.38
N PHE A 132 -14.61 -3.53 9.18
CA PHE A 132 -13.59 -2.90 8.34
C PHE A 132 -14.05 -2.83 6.87
N ALA A 133 -15.38 -2.80 6.67
CA ALA A 133 -16.01 -2.98 5.37
C ALA A 133 -15.57 -1.92 4.35
N VAL A 134 -15.58 -0.63 4.72
CA VAL A 134 -15.15 0.47 3.85
C VAL A 134 -13.70 0.31 3.43
N TYR A 135 -12.81 0.06 4.39
CA TYR A 135 -11.40 -0.18 4.09
C TYR A 135 -11.20 -1.38 3.15
N GLY A 136 -11.86 -2.51 3.45
CA GLY A 136 -11.82 -3.69 2.58
C GLY A 136 -12.26 -3.39 1.15
N ALA A 137 -13.35 -2.63 0.98
CA ALA A 137 -13.84 -2.20 -0.32
C ALA A 137 -12.80 -1.33 -1.08
N THR A 138 -12.14 -0.38 -0.41
CA THR A 138 -11.08 0.43 -1.03
C THR A 138 -9.90 -0.43 -1.51
N LYS A 139 -9.52 -1.45 -0.74
CA LYS A 139 -8.40 -2.34 -1.08
C LYS A 139 -8.78 -3.37 -2.15
N ALA A 140 -10.04 -3.83 -2.18
CA ALA A 140 -10.55 -4.66 -3.28
C ALA A 140 -10.55 -3.91 -4.61
N ALA A 141 -10.95 -2.63 -4.61
CA ALA A 141 -10.88 -1.78 -5.80
C ALA A 141 -9.43 -1.65 -6.33
N LEU A 142 -8.45 -1.42 -5.44
CA LEU A 142 -7.03 -1.38 -5.84
C LEU A 142 -6.53 -2.71 -6.39
N LYS A 143 -6.91 -3.83 -5.75
CA LYS A 143 -6.55 -5.17 -6.24
C LYS A 143 -6.98 -5.36 -7.68
N VAL A 144 -8.26 -5.14 -7.97
CA VAL A 144 -8.82 -5.31 -9.33
C VAL A 144 -8.19 -4.35 -10.32
N PHE A 145 -7.93 -3.09 -9.91
CA PHE A 145 -7.23 -2.12 -10.76
C PHE A 145 -5.82 -2.59 -11.13
N ILE A 146 -5.01 -3.05 -10.15
CA ILE A 146 -3.64 -3.51 -10.40
C ILE A 146 -3.63 -4.72 -11.34
N GLU A 147 -4.48 -5.73 -11.08
CA GLU A 147 -4.60 -6.91 -11.93
C GLU A 147 -4.93 -6.54 -13.38
N SER A 148 -5.88 -5.63 -13.58
CA SER A 148 -6.27 -5.15 -14.91
C SER A 148 -5.13 -4.44 -15.62
N ILE A 149 -4.45 -3.52 -14.93
CA ILE A 149 -3.31 -2.78 -15.51
C ILE A 149 -2.14 -3.72 -15.83
N ASN A 150 -1.84 -4.71 -14.99
CA ASN A 150 -0.75 -5.65 -15.27
C ASN A 150 -1.03 -6.50 -16.54
N VAL A 151 -2.29 -6.88 -16.79
CA VAL A 151 -2.67 -7.52 -18.07
C VAL A 151 -2.48 -6.57 -19.25
N GLU A 152 -2.88 -5.29 -19.14
CA GLU A 152 -2.66 -4.29 -20.20
C GLU A 152 -1.17 -4.06 -20.48
N LEU A 153 -0.34 -3.99 -19.45
CA LEU A 153 1.12 -3.87 -19.57
C LEU A 153 1.72 -5.08 -20.29
N GLU A 154 1.29 -6.30 -19.93
CA GLU A 154 1.72 -7.53 -20.60
C GLU A 154 1.34 -7.52 -22.09
N MET A 155 0.09 -7.20 -22.40
CA MET A 155 -0.40 -7.13 -23.78
C MET A 155 0.29 -6.03 -24.62
N SER A 156 0.81 -4.99 -23.96
CA SER A 156 1.62 -3.95 -24.63
C SER A 156 3.09 -4.35 -24.85
N GLY A 157 3.52 -5.50 -24.33
CA GLY A 157 4.92 -5.94 -24.37
C GLY A 157 5.83 -5.26 -23.35
N SER A 158 5.27 -4.53 -22.39
CA SER A 158 6.08 -3.90 -21.35
C SER A 158 6.71 -4.92 -20.42
N PRO A 159 7.99 -4.75 -20.03
CA PRO A 159 8.65 -5.58 -19.03
C PRO A 159 8.24 -5.22 -17.59
N ASN A 160 7.51 -4.11 -17.40
CA ASN A 160 7.20 -3.57 -16.08
C ASN A 160 5.86 -4.10 -15.55
N ARG A 161 5.76 -4.17 -14.22
CA ARG A 161 4.57 -4.62 -13.50
C ARG A 161 4.35 -3.74 -12.27
N ILE A 162 3.10 -3.70 -11.79
CA ILE A 162 2.75 -3.10 -10.51
C ILE A 162 2.65 -4.23 -9.48
N LEU A 163 3.53 -4.25 -8.50
CA LEU A 163 3.47 -5.18 -7.38
C LEU A 163 2.30 -4.83 -6.45
N ASN A 164 1.36 -5.76 -6.32
CA ASN A 164 0.34 -5.73 -5.28
C ASN A 164 0.94 -6.28 -3.97
N VAL A 165 1.18 -5.41 -2.98
CA VAL A 165 1.63 -5.81 -1.64
C VAL A 165 0.43 -5.92 -0.72
N SER A 166 0.06 -7.13 -0.32
CA SER A 166 -1.16 -7.40 0.45
C SER A 166 -0.90 -8.05 1.81
N PRO A 167 -0.36 -7.29 2.77
CA PRO A 167 -0.15 -7.81 4.11
C PRO A 167 -1.45 -7.95 4.89
N GLY A 168 -1.41 -8.74 5.95
CA GLY A 168 -2.39 -8.72 7.01
C GLY A 168 -2.15 -7.61 8.02
N SER A 169 -2.48 -7.86 9.28
CA SER A 169 -2.23 -6.91 10.37
C SER A 169 -0.74 -6.88 10.74
N ILE A 170 -0.07 -5.77 10.47
CA ILE A 170 1.35 -5.58 10.76
C ILE A 170 1.52 -4.76 12.04
N LYS A 171 2.23 -5.34 13.02
CA LYS A 171 2.64 -4.62 14.23
C LYS A 171 3.72 -3.59 13.90
N GLY A 172 3.84 -2.55 14.74
CA GLY A 172 4.87 -1.50 14.56
C GLY A 172 4.51 -0.44 13.52
N THR A 173 3.23 -0.32 13.18
CA THR A 173 2.70 0.74 12.33
C THR A 173 1.63 1.54 13.06
N ASN A 174 1.51 2.83 12.77
CA ASN A 174 0.44 3.69 13.31
C ASN A 174 -0.95 3.25 12.83
N PHE A 175 -1.03 2.48 11.76
CA PHE A 175 -2.28 1.95 11.21
C PHE A 175 -3.09 1.15 12.22
N ASN A 176 -2.42 0.44 13.13
CA ASN A 176 -3.04 -0.37 14.19
C ASN A 176 -3.06 0.33 15.56
N GLY A 177 -2.74 1.62 15.63
CA GLY A 177 -2.72 2.38 16.90
C GLY A 177 -1.55 2.05 17.83
N GLY A 178 -0.56 1.26 17.38
CA GLY A 178 0.54 0.74 18.19
C GLY A 178 1.82 1.56 18.17
N GLY A 179 1.83 2.73 17.53
CA GLY A 179 3.04 3.54 17.34
C GLY A 179 3.99 2.98 16.27
N ASN A 180 4.95 3.81 15.86
CA ASN A 180 5.91 3.45 14.81
C ASN A 180 7.11 2.70 15.42
N ASN A 181 7.31 1.43 15.04
CA ASN A 181 8.46 0.62 15.45
C ASN A 181 9.12 -0.03 14.23
N LEU A 182 10.17 0.61 13.74
CA LEU A 182 10.88 0.20 12.53
C LEU A 182 11.49 -1.21 12.63
N ASN A 183 11.90 -1.64 13.83
CA ASN A 183 12.45 -2.99 14.01
C ASN A 183 11.47 -4.09 13.60
N LEU A 184 10.16 -3.83 13.75
CA LEU A 184 9.09 -4.78 13.39
C LEU A 184 8.72 -4.74 11.90
N THR A 185 9.12 -3.69 11.17
CA THR A 185 8.75 -3.50 9.76
C THR A 185 9.93 -3.65 8.80
N THR A 186 11.16 -3.64 9.30
CA THR A 186 12.39 -3.69 8.48
C THR A 186 12.47 -4.94 7.62
N GLU A 187 12.18 -6.12 8.17
CA GLU A 187 12.27 -7.37 7.41
C GLU A 187 11.20 -7.43 6.30
N LEU A 188 9.99 -6.99 6.62
CA LEU A 188 8.92 -6.87 5.63
C LEU A 188 9.31 -5.89 4.51
N ALA A 189 9.94 -4.77 4.85
CA ALA A 189 10.41 -3.79 3.86
C ALA A 189 11.44 -4.41 2.90
N LYS A 190 12.38 -5.21 3.39
CA LYS A 190 13.35 -5.94 2.56
C LYS A 190 12.68 -6.92 1.61
N GLN A 191 11.70 -7.69 2.11
CA GLN A 191 10.93 -8.62 1.28
C GLN A 191 10.17 -7.88 0.17
N ILE A 192 9.50 -6.76 0.49
CA ILE A 192 8.79 -5.95 -0.49
C ILE A 192 9.76 -5.45 -1.59
N ILE A 193 10.94 -4.93 -1.21
CA ILE A 193 11.95 -4.47 -2.16
C ILE A 193 12.43 -5.63 -3.05
N GLY A 194 12.62 -6.82 -2.49
CA GLY A 194 12.97 -8.02 -3.25
C GLY A 194 11.92 -8.34 -4.32
N HIS A 195 10.64 -8.38 -3.95
CA HIS A 195 9.53 -8.62 -4.87
C HIS A 195 9.36 -7.50 -5.91
N LEU A 196 9.63 -6.24 -5.56
CA LEU A 196 9.66 -5.12 -6.52
C LEU A 196 10.75 -5.34 -7.58
N LYS A 197 11.97 -5.67 -7.15
CA LYS A 197 13.13 -5.88 -8.06
C LYS A 197 12.94 -7.08 -8.99
N THR A 198 12.16 -8.08 -8.58
CA THR A 198 11.81 -9.24 -9.42
C THR A 198 10.53 -9.04 -10.24
N LYS A 199 9.89 -7.87 -10.13
CA LYS A 199 8.66 -7.52 -10.87
C LYS A 199 7.52 -8.53 -10.70
N ASN A 200 7.34 -9.03 -9.46
CA ASN A 200 6.24 -9.92 -9.14
C ASN A 200 4.90 -9.15 -9.18
N ASP A 201 3.84 -9.84 -9.58
CA ASP A 201 2.48 -9.24 -9.58
C ASP A 201 1.89 -9.12 -8.18
N LEU A 202 2.20 -10.06 -7.29
CA LEU A 202 1.58 -10.17 -5.98
C LEU A 202 2.57 -10.63 -4.92
N PHE A 203 2.51 -9.99 -3.75
CA PHE A 203 3.17 -10.43 -2.53
C PHE A 203 2.20 -10.38 -1.35
N ILE A 204 1.88 -11.53 -0.78
CA ILE A 204 1.12 -11.67 0.46
C ILE A 204 2.08 -12.23 1.51
N PRO A 205 2.56 -11.43 2.47
CA PRO A 205 3.39 -11.95 3.56
C PRO A 205 2.67 -13.07 4.33
N GLN A 206 3.38 -14.14 4.68
CA GLN A 206 2.84 -15.31 5.38
C GLN A 206 1.69 -16.01 4.61
N TYR A 207 1.75 -15.99 3.26
CA TYR A 207 0.70 -16.61 2.44
C TYR A 207 0.57 -18.11 2.74
N GLU A 208 1.70 -18.84 2.73
CA GLU A 208 1.71 -20.28 2.92
C GLU A 208 1.33 -20.69 4.36
N GLU A 209 1.80 -19.91 5.34
CA GLU A 209 1.63 -20.20 6.76
C GLU A 209 0.24 -19.84 7.29
N VAL A 210 -0.41 -18.82 6.69
CA VAL A 210 -1.65 -18.24 7.24
C VAL A 210 -2.72 -18.06 6.17
N TYR A 211 -2.42 -17.28 5.11
CA TYR A 211 -3.49 -16.73 4.27
C TYR A 211 -4.00 -17.69 3.21
N ARG A 212 -3.27 -18.73 2.83
CA ARG A 212 -3.77 -19.78 1.94
C ARG A 212 -5.03 -20.43 2.51
N GLU A 213 -4.97 -20.89 3.77
CA GLU A 213 -6.12 -21.52 4.41
C GLU A 213 -7.26 -20.54 4.69
N VAL A 214 -6.93 -19.32 5.11
CA VAL A 214 -7.94 -18.27 5.36
C VAL A 214 -8.73 -17.97 4.09
N LEU A 215 -8.06 -17.78 2.96
CA LEU A 215 -8.72 -17.51 1.68
C LEU A 215 -9.50 -18.72 1.18
N GLN A 216 -9.01 -19.93 1.38
CA GLN A 216 -9.74 -21.14 1.05
C GLN A 216 -11.04 -21.26 1.86
N ARG A 217 -11.00 -21.04 3.18
CA ARG A 217 -12.20 -21.01 4.02
C ARG A 217 -13.18 -19.93 3.58
N TYR A 218 -12.67 -18.73 3.26
CA TYR A 218 -13.47 -17.63 2.75
C TYR A 218 -14.19 -18.00 1.44
N HIS A 219 -13.51 -18.61 0.48
CA HIS A 219 -14.12 -19.02 -0.79
C HIS A 219 -15.15 -20.13 -0.61
N ASN A 220 -14.96 -21.01 0.37
CA ASN A 220 -15.92 -22.06 0.68
C ASN A 220 -17.17 -21.52 1.39
N ASP A 221 -16.99 -20.64 2.36
CA ASP A 221 -18.09 -19.99 3.11
C ASP A 221 -17.67 -18.62 3.65
N PHE A 222 -17.95 -17.56 2.89
CA PHE A 222 -17.58 -16.20 3.28
C PHE A 222 -18.27 -15.73 4.56
N ARG A 223 -19.46 -16.29 4.92
CA ARG A 223 -20.17 -15.92 6.14
C ARG A 223 -19.51 -16.54 7.36
N ALA A 224 -19.13 -17.82 7.29
CA ALA A 224 -18.43 -18.50 8.38
C ALA A 224 -17.09 -17.82 8.66
N GLU A 225 -16.26 -17.59 7.64
CA GLU A 225 -14.99 -16.89 7.80
C GLU A 225 -15.17 -15.44 8.24
N GLY A 226 -16.21 -14.77 7.75
CA GLY A 226 -16.58 -13.41 8.16
C GLY A 226 -16.95 -13.33 9.65
N LYS A 227 -17.72 -14.29 10.19
CA LYS A 227 -18.04 -14.36 11.62
C LYS A 227 -16.77 -14.55 12.48
N HIS A 228 -15.89 -15.46 12.06
CA HIS A 228 -14.60 -15.65 12.72
C HIS A 228 -13.77 -14.37 12.75
N SER A 229 -13.65 -13.68 11.60
CA SER A 229 -12.96 -12.39 11.49
C SER A 229 -13.60 -11.29 12.36
N TYR A 230 -14.93 -11.24 12.44
CA TYR A 230 -15.67 -10.30 13.28
C TYR A 230 -15.34 -10.48 14.76
N GLU A 231 -15.43 -11.72 15.26
CA GLU A 231 -15.12 -12.05 16.68
C GLU A 231 -13.66 -11.75 17.03
N TYR A 232 -12.73 -12.10 16.13
CA TYR A 232 -11.30 -11.79 16.30
C TYR A 232 -11.06 -10.28 16.46
N LYS A 233 -11.72 -9.46 15.62
CA LYS A 233 -11.57 -8.00 15.67
C LYS A 233 -12.17 -7.38 16.93
N LEU A 234 -13.33 -7.86 17.38
CA LEU A 234 -13.91 -7.44 18.67
C LEU A 234 -12.96 -7.70 19.83
N LYS A 235 -12.34 -8.89 19.88
CA LYS A 235 -11.40 -9.28 20.95
C LYS A 235 -10.07 -8.52 20.87
N SER A 236 -9.76 -7.88 19.74
CA SER A 236 -8.46 -7.20 19.52
C SER A 236 -8.27 -5.90 20.31
N GLY A 237 -9.33 -5.33 20.91
CA GLY A 237 -9.30 -4.04 21.60
C GLY A 237 -9.06 -2.82 20.71
N ARG A 238 -9.12 -2.96 19.37
CA ARG A 238 -8.86 -1.90 18.39
C ARG A 238 -10.11 -1.16 17.90
N MET A 239 -11.28 -1.53 18.41
CA MET A 239 -12.53 -0.81 18.14
C MET A 239 -12.45 0.60 18.76
N LYS A 240 -12.82 1.61 17.99
CA LYS A 240 -12.95 2.99 18.47
C LYS A 240 -14.41 3.35 18.60
#